data_88e7fd3b8c93f74ae019217a79567805
#
_entry.id   88e7fd3b8c93f74ae019217a79567805
#
_cell.length_a   1.000
_cell.length_b   1.000
_cell.length_c   1.000
_cell.angle_alpha   90.00
_cell.angle_beta   90.00
_cell.angle_gamma   90.00
#
_symmetry.space_group_name_H-M   'P 1'
#
loop_
_entity.id
_entity.type
_entity.pdbx_description
1 polymer ?
#
loop_
_entity_poly.entity_id
_entity_poly.type
_entity_poly.pdbx_seq_one_letter_code
_entity_poly.pdbx_strand_id
1 'polypeptide(L)'
;MSTPFPATLRTLDPSLRAALPGLMLATLTLLFGMGLGVIFGLNEDAIKSRLSAAAAAAPAAVYQQDAAAIKVVLDKSWVYMQRAHLHGGSLGTIAVVLTLLVVLLGTRPLVTRAISLGLGAGGLGYSVFWLWAGFRAAALGSTGAAKESLKWLAMPSSGAVVVATIAVGVLLVLAFAPRRHPSTGHATRPLLTAH
;
A
#
# COMPACT_ATOMS: atom_id res chain seq x y z
N MET A 1 -20.32 -28.37 -4.40
CA MET A 1 -19.44 -28.94 -3.36
C MET A 1 -18.68 -27.80 -2.71
N SER A 2 -19.14 -27.35 -1.52
CA SER A 2 -18.45 -26.32 -0.73
C SER A 2 -17.31 -26.99 0.01
N THR A 3 -16.06 -26.68 -0.36
CA THR A 3 -14.88 -27.10 0.40
C THR A 3 -14.99 -26.51 1.82
N PRO A 4 -14.95 -27.31 2.89
CA PRO A 4 -14.99 -26.77 4.23
C PRO A 4 -13.71 -25.97 4.46
N PHE A 5 -13.85 -24.70 4.85
CA PHE A 5 -12.74 -23.89 5.35
C PHE A 5 -11.96 -24.69 6.41
N PRO A 6 -10.63 -24.71 6.37
CA PRO A 6 -9.84 -25.46 7.33
C PRO A 6 -10.23 -25.04 8.77
N ALA A 7 -10.43 -26.04 9.62
CA ALA A 7 -10.90 -25.86 11.02
C ALA A 7 -10.02 -24.86 11.81
N THR A 8 -8.75 -24.78 11.50
CA THR A 8 -7.76 -23.85 12.09
C THR A 8 -8.14 -22.37 11.90
N LEU A 9 -8.80 -21.99 10.79
CA LEU A 9 -9.23 -20.60 10.58
C LEU A 9 -10.42 -20.20 11.44
N ARG A 10 -11.19 -21.17 11.98
CA ARG A 10 -12.33 -20.91 12.85
C ARG A 10 -11.91 -20.55 14.28
N THR A 11 -10.71 -20.94 14.70
CA THR A 11 -10.15 -20.69 16.04
C THR A 11 -9.35 -19.40 16.13
N LEU A 12 -9.11 -18.71 14.99
CA LEU A 12 -8.39 -17.43 15.00
C LEU A 12 -9.22 -16.32 15.65
N ASP A 13 -8.51 -15.43 16.32
CA ASP A 13 -9.07 -14.18 16.84
C ASP A 13 -9.86 -13.44 15.72
N PRO A 14 -11.06 -12.90 16.02
CA PRO A 14 -11.88 -12.20 15.04
C PRO A 14 -11.16 -11.06 14.32
N SER A 15 -10.30 -10.30 15.02
CA SER A 15 -9.51 -9.22 14.44
C SER A 15 -8.47 -9.76 13.45
N LEU A 16 -7.78 -10.85 13.81
CA LEU A 16 -6.81 -11.49 12.91
C LEU A 16 -7.50 -12.04 11.65
N ARG A 17 -8.67 -12.68 11.82
CA ARG A 17 -9.46 -13.15 10.67
C ARG A 17 -9.87 -11.99 9.75
N ALA A 18 -10.27 -10.87 10.33
CA ALA A 18 -10.63 -9.67 9.56
C ALA A 18 -9.43 -9.06 8.82
N ALA A 19 -8.21 -9.20 9.36
CA ALA A 19 -6.98 -8.71 8.76
C ALA A 19 -6.47 -9.57 7.60
N LEU A 20 -6.82 -10.87 7.53
CA LEU A 20 -6.25 -11.80 6.55
C LEU A 20 -6.28 -11.31 5.09
N PRO A 21 -7.38 -10.77 4.54
CA PRO A 21 -7.38 -10.29 3.15
C PRO A 21 -6.36 -9.17 2.94
N GLY A 22 -6.23 -8.24 3.88
CA GLY A 22 -5.25 -7.17 3.81
C GLY A 22 -3.82 -7.68 3.95
N LEU A 23 -3.56 -8.64 4.84
CA LEU A 23 -2.25 -9.29 4.98
C LEU A 23 -1.85 -10.04 3.71
N MET A 24 -2.79 -10.73 3.05
CA MET A 24 -2.53 -11.39 1.77
C MET A 24 -2.11 -10.37 0.70
N LEU A 25 -2.82 -9.24 0.58
CA LEU A 25 -2.47 -8.17 -0.35
C LEU A 25 -1.13 -7.52 0.01
N ALA A 26 -0.85 -7.29 1.29
CA ALA A 26 0.43 -6.76 1.75
C ALA A 26 1.59 -7.70 1.42
N THR A 27 1.42 -9.01 1.65
CA THR A 27 2.41 -10.02 1.27
C THR A 27 2.60 -10.09 -0.24
N LEU A 28 1.51 -10.02 -1.02
CA LEU A 28 1.57 -9.95 -2.47
C LEU A 28 2.32 -8.69 -2.95
N THR A 29 2.10 -7.54 -2.30
CA THR A 29 2.82 -6.30 -2.58
C THR A 29 4.33 -6.48 -2.35
N LEU A 30 4.70 -7.11 -1.23
CA LEU A 30 6.09 -7.41 -0.89
C LEU A 30 6.72 -8.33 -1.94
N LEU A 31 6.05 -9.44 -2.27
CA LEU A 31 6.51 -10.39 -3.28
C LEU A 31 6.61 -9.75 -4.68
N PHE A 32 5.66 -8.88 -5.04
CA PHE A 32 5.71 -8.10 -6.26
C PHE A 32 6.97 -7.21 -6.29
N GLY A 33 7.26 -6.48 -5.21
CA GLY A 33 8.46 -5.67 -5.11
C GLY A 33 9.73 -6.52 -5.24
N MET A 34 9.86 -7.60 -4.47
CA MET A 34 11.01 -8.50 -4.52
C MET A 34 11.18 -9.12 -5.92
N GLY A 35 10.10 -9.60 -6.52
CA GLY A 35 10.09 -10.17 -7.87
C GLY A 35 10.57 -9.17 -8.92
N LEU A 36 10.12 -7.90 -8.84
CA LEU A 36 10.62 -6.84 -9.73
C LEU A 36 12.14 -6.62 -9.55
N GLY A 37 12.65 -6.66 -8.32
CA GLY A 37 14.08 -6.55 -8.07
C GLY A 37 14.88 -7.64 -8.77
N VAL A 38 14.43 -8.90 -8.68
CA VAL A 38 15.05 -10.03 -9.38
C VAL A 38 14.95 -9.85 -10.90
N ILE A 39 13.76 -9.50 -11.41
CA ILE A 39 13.55 -9.30 -12.85
C ILE A 39 14.45 -8.18 -13.39
N PHE A 40 14.57 -7.07 -12.67
CA PHE A 40 15.40 -5.93 -13.09
C PHE A 40 16.89 -6.29 -13.04
N GLY A 41 17.34 -7.00 -12.01
CA GLY A 41 18.73 -7.44 -11.91
C GLY A 41 19.16 -8.41 -13.02
N LEU A 42 18.25 -9.27 -13.46
CA LEU A 42 18.53 -10.28 -14.49
C LEU A 42 18.28 -9.81 -15.92
N ASN A 43 17.42 -8.80 -16.12
CA ASN A 43 16.90 -8.44 -17.44
C ASN A 43 16.97 -6.94 -17.73
N GLU A 44 17.86 -6.20 -17.08
CA GLU A 44 17.95 -4.74 -17.23
C GLU A 44 18.09 -4.31 -18.69
N ASP A 45 19.03 -4.89 -19.41
CA ASP A 45 19.29 -4.54 -20.82
C ASP A 45 18.10 -4.87 -21.73
N ALA A 46 17.45 -6.01 -21.52
CA ALA A 46 16.27 -6.39 -22.29
C ALA A 46 15.10 -5.43 -22.04
N ILE A 47 14.92 -4.97 -20.81
CA ILE A 47 13.86 -4.00 -20.45
C ILE A 47 14.19 -2.64 -21.06
N LYS A 48 15.42 -2.16 -20.93
CA LYS A 48 15.85 -0.90 -21.55
C LYS A 48 15.73 -0.93 -23.07
N SER A 49 16.06 -2.05 -23.70
CA SER A 49 15.85 -2.25 -25.14
C SER A 49 14.37 -2.15 -25.53
N ARG A 50 13.47 -2.75 -24.76
CA ARG A 50 12.02 -2.62 -24.98
C ARG A 50 11.52 -1.17 -24.82
N LEU A 51 12.02 -0.43 -23.83
CA LEU A 51 11.69 0.99 -23.67
C LEU A 51 12.18 1.82 -24.87
N SER A 52 13.40 1.55 -25.36
CA SER A 52 13.96 2.21 -26.56
C SER A 52 13.15 1.88 -27.81
N ALA A 53 12.75 0.62 -27.98
CA ALA A 53 11.88 0.21 -29.08
C ALA A 53 10.51 0.90 -29.03
N ALA A 54 9.92 1.05 -27.82
CA ALA A 54 8.66 1.77 -27.63
C ALA A 54 8.79 3.28 -27.98
N ALA A 55 9.92 3.90 -27.64
CA ALA A 55 10.19 5.28 -28.02
C ALA A 55 10.39 5.43 -29.54
N ALA A 56 11.09 4.49 -30.19
CA ALA A 56 11.30 4.49 -31.63
C ALA A 56 10.00 4.26 -32.43
N ALA A 57 9.06 3.49 -31.87
CA ALA A 57 7.74 3.25 -32.45
C ALA A 57 6.75 4.40 -32.21
N ALA A 58 7.09 5.39 -31.38
CA ALA A 58 6.23 6.53 -31.13
C ALA A 58 6.12 7.42 -32.40
N PRO A 59 4.96 8.10 -32.64
CA PRO A 59 4.82 9.01 -33.76
C PRO A 59 5.94 10.06 -33.79
N ALA A 60 6.42 10.43 -34.97
CA ALA A 60 7.53 11.39 -35.12
C ALA A 60 7.28 12.73 -34.42
N ALA A 61 6.01 13.16 -34.35
CA ALA A 61 5.62 14.38 -33.63
C ALA A 61 5.87 14.33 -32.11
N VAL A 62 5.98 13.15 -31.51
CA VAL A 62 6.15 12.98 -30.05
C VAL A 62 7.54 13.44 -29.61
N TYR A 63 8.58 13.04 -30.33
CA TYR A 63 9.97 13.36 -29.98
C TYR A 63 10.63 14.34 -30.92
N GLN A 64 10.01 14.64 -32.09
CA GLN A 64 10.56 15.52 -33.13
C GLN A 64 12.01 15.18 -33.52
N GLN A 65 12.35 13.89 -33.44
CA GLN A 65 13.71 13.35 -33.65
C GLN A 65 14.80 13.88 -32.69
N ASP A 66 14.38 14.48 -31.57
CA ASP A 66 15.30 14.95 -30.52
C ASP A 66 15.83 13.77 -29.69
N ALA A 67 17.05 13.34 -29.96
CA ALA A 67 17.74 12.25 -29.27
C ALA A 67 17.94 12.56 -27.76
N ALA A 68 18.12 13.82 -27.39
CA ALA A 68 18.28 14.22 -26.00
C ALA A 68 16.96 14.09 -25.24
N ALA A 69 15.84 14.49 -25.84
CA ALA A 69 14.50 14.30 -25.27
C ALA A 69 14.17 12.81 -25.08
N ILE A 70 14.48 11.97 -26.09
CA ILE A 70 14.31 10.51 -25.99
C ILE A 70 15.10 9.98 -24.79
N LYS A 71 16.39 10.32 -24.68
CA LYS A 71 17.23 9.85 -23.58
C LYS A 71 16.68 10.23 -22.21
N VAL A 72 16.26 11.48 -22.02
CA VAL A 72 15.68 11.96 -20.77
C VAL A 72 14.43 11.18 -20.37
N VAL A 73 13.55 10.89 -21.33
CA VAL A 73 12.34 10.10 -21.06
C VAL A 73 12.68 8.65 -20.72
N LEU A 74 13.60 8.03 -21.44
CA LEU A 74 14.01 6.65 -21.17
C LEU A 74 14.66 6.50 -19.78
N ASP A 75 15.58 7.40 -19.43
CA ASP A 75 16.21 7.39 -18.11
C ASP A 75 15.17 7.53 -16.97
N LYS A 76 14.21 8.45 -17.14
CA LYS A 76 13.12 8.61 -16.16
C LYS A 76 12.15 7.44 -16.17
N SER A 77 11.89 6.80 -17.30
CA SER A 77 11.06 5.59 -17.38
C SER A 77 11.66 4.46 -16.54
N TRP A 78 12.98 4.26 -16.67
CA TRP A 78 13.71 3.29 -15.86
C TRP A 78 13.61 3.60 -14.36
N VAL A 79 13.82 4.86 -13.96
CA VAL A 79 13.64 5.29 -12.56
C VAL A 79 12.23 5.02 -12.04
N TYR A 80 11.20 5.17 -12.87
CA TYR A 80 9.82 4.86 -12.46
C TYR A 80 9.63 3.37 -12.21
N MET A 81 10.22 2.51 -13.02
CA MET A 81 10.19 1.06 -12.81
C MET A 81 10.94 0.67 -11.52
N GLN A 82 12.10 1.27 -11.27
CA GLN A 82 12.82 1.08 -10.01
C GLN A 82 11.99 1.53 -8.80
N ARG A 83 11.23 2.63 -8.92
CA ARG A 83 10.29 3.06 -7.87
C ARG A 83 9.21 2.02 -7.60
N ALA A 84 8.71 1.30 -8.61
CA ALA A 84 7.75 0.22 -8.42
C ALA A 84 8.32 -0.89 -7.54
N HIS A 85 9.57 -1.30 -7.78
CA HIS A 85 10.30 -2.26 -6.95
C HIS A 85 10.45 -1.76 -5.51
N LEU A 86 10.95 -0.53 -5.33
CA LEU A 86 11.18 0.06 -4.01
C LEU A 86 9.86 0.22 -3.21
N HIS A 87 8.81 0.71 -3.86
CA HIS A 87 7.51 0.87 -3.21
C HIS A 87 6.86 -0.49 -2.91
N GLY A 88 6.97 -1.47 -3.80
CA GLY A 88 6.49 -2.83 -3.54
C GLY A 88 7.13 -3.44 -2.30
N GLY A 89 8.44 -3.36 -2.19
CA GLY A 89 9.17 -3.84 -1.02
C GLY A 89 8.83 -3.08 0.26
N SER A 90 8.95 -1.75 0.24
CA SER A 90 8.75 -0.92 1.43
C SER A 90 7.29 -0.87 1.89
N LEU A 91 6.34 -0.58 0.99
CA LEU A 91 4.92 -0.50 1.36
C LEU A 91 4.35 -1.86 1.74
N GLY A 92 4.80 -2.94 1.09
CA GLY A 92 4.41 -4.30 1.48
C GLY A 92 4.85 -4.62 2.92
N THR A 93 6.11 -4.33 3.26
CA THR A 93 6.62 -4.52 4.63
C THR A 93 5.87 -3.67 5.65
N ILE A 94 5.70 -2.37 5.37
CA ILE A 94 4.98 -1.44 6.24
C ILE A 94 3.53 -1.92 6.43
N ALA A 95 2.86 -2.35 5.36
CA ALA A 95 1.48 -2.83 5.43
C ALA A 95 1.34 -4.07 6.32
N VAL A 96 2.27 -5.04 6.24
CA VAL A 96 2.29 -6.20 7.14
C VAL A 96 2.46 -5.76 8.59
N VAL A 97 3.48 -4.94 8.88
CA VAL A 97 3.81 -4.50 10.24
C VAL A 97 2.65 -3.71 10.86
N LEU A 98 2.10 -2.72 10.15
CA LEU A 98 1.01 -1.89 10.66
C LEU A 98 -0.29 -2.69 10.83
N THR A 99 -0.56 -3.65 9.94
CA THR A 99 -1.74 -4.53 10.09
C THR A 99 -1.62 -5.40 11.33
N LEU A 100 -0.45 -6.00 11.58
CA LEU A 100 -0.23 -6.78 12.80
C LEU A 100 -0.33 -5.92 14.06
N LEU A 101 0.17 -4.69 14.02
CA LEU A 101 0.02 -3.74 15.11
C LEU A 101 -1.45 -3.44 15.43
N VAL A 102 -2.29 -3.22 14.41
CA VAL A 102 -3.73 -2.99 14.56
C VAL A 102 -4.43 -4.20 15.18
N VAL A 103 -4.03 -5.42 14.81
CA VAL A 103 -4.52 -6.66 15.42
C VAL A 103 -4.11 -6.73 16.90
N LEU A 104 -2.85 -6.43 17.23
CA LEU A 104 -2.35 -6.43 18.62
C LEU A 104 -3.03 -5.38 19.51
N LEU A 105 -3.46 -4.26 18.94
CA LEU A 105 -4.25 -3.25 19.65
C LEU A 105 -5.69 -3.70 19.98
N GLY A 106 -6.11 -4.88 19.54
CA GLY A 106 -7.43 -5.42 19.81
C GLY A 106 -8.58 -4.61 19.24
N THR A 107 -8.39 -4.01 18.06
CA THR A 107 -9.40 -3.17 17.43
C THR A 107 -10.61 -3.97 16.94
N ARG A 108 -11.73 -3.28 16.70
CA ARG A 108 -12.95 -3.91 16.16
C ARG A 108 -12.63 -4.55 14.79
N PRO A 109 -13.14 -5.76 14.50
CA PRO A 109 -12.85 -6.47 13.25
C PRO A 109 -13.08 -5.66 11.96
N LEU A 110 -14.13 -4.82 11.94
CA LEU A 110 -14.41 -3.96 10.78
C LEU A 110 -13.30 -2.90 10.58
N VAL A 111 -12.82 -2.29 11.65
CA VAL A 111 -11.72 -1.29 11.60
C VAL A 111 -10.43 -1.96 11.16
N THR A 112 -10.10 -3.11 11.74
CA THR A 112 -8.94 -3.91 11.35
C THR A 112 -9.00 -4.25 9.86
N ARG A 113 -10.15 -4.72 9.37
CA ARG A 113 -10.34 -5.06 7.95
C ARG A 113 -10.16 -3.85 7.03
N ALA A 114 -10.77 -2.70 7.38
CA ALA A 114 -10.66 -1.48 6.57
C ALA A 114 -9.22 -0.99 6.48
N ILE A 115 -8.50 -0.93 7.60
CA ILE A 115 -7.10 -0.49 7.66
C ILE A 115 -6.22 -1.47 6.88
N SER A 116 -6.33 -2.77 7.12
CA SER A 116 -5.48 -3.78 6.46
C SER A 116 -5.68 -3.81 4.94
N LEU A 117 -6.92 -3.70 4.46
CA LEU A 117 -7.22 -3.60 3.04
C LEU A 117 -6.69 -2.29 2.45
N GLY A 118 -6.84 -1.16 3.14
CA GLY A 118 -6.31 0.14 2.70
C GLY A 118 -4.79 0.11 2.54
N LEU A 119 -4.08 -0.49 3.48
CA LEU A 119 -2.62 -0.65 3.42
C LEU A 119 -2.20 -1.63 2.31
N GLY A 120 -2.79 -2.82 2.26
CA GLY A 120 -2.40 -3.86 1.31
C GLY A 120 -2.76 -3.53 -0.13
N ALA A 121 -4.04 -3.20 -0.40
CA ALA A 121 -4.50 -2.84 -1.75
C ALA A 121 -3.90 -1.53 -2.23
N GLY A 122 -3.80 -0.52 -1.35
CA GLY A 122 -3.19 0.75 -1.66
C GLY A 122 -1.70 0.61 -2.00
N GLY A 123 -0.94 -0.16 -1.22
CA GLY A 123 0.47 -0.44 -1.48
C GLY A 123 0.69 -1.14 -2.81
N LEU A 124 -0.11 -2.18 -3.11
CA LEU A 124 -0.05 -2.90 -4.38
C LEU A 124 -0.39 -1.99 -5.56
N GLY A 125 -1.53 -1.29 -5.49
CA GLY A 125 -1.98 -0.40 -6.56
C GLY A 125 -0.98 0.72 -6.85
N TYR A 126 -0.39 1.31 -5.82
CA TYR A 126 0.62 2.36 -6.00
C TYR A 126 1.92 1.84 -6.61
N SER A 127 2.34 0.62 -6.26
CA SER A 127 3.51 -0.01 -6.85
C SER A 127 3.27 -0.36 -8.33
N VAL A 128 2.09 -0.91 -8.66
CA VAL A 128 1.67 -1.18 -10.04
C VAL A 128 1.59 0.11 -10.86
N PHE A 129 1.08 1.20 -10.28
CA PHE A 129 1.06 2.52 -10.93
C PHE A 129 2.45 2.94 -11.41
N TRP A 130 3.49 2.85 -10.56
CA TRP A 130 4.84 3.25 -10.94
C TRP A 130 5.42 2.36 -12.02
N LEU A 131 5.19 1.05 -11.96
CA LEU A 131 5.63 0.13 -13.02
C LEU A 131 4.99 0.49 -14.36
N TRP A 132 3.67 0.69 -14.35
CA TRP A 132 2.92 0.99 -15.56
C TRP A 132 3.26 2.37 -16.13
N ALA A 133 3.45 3.37 -15.27
CA ALA A 133 3.90 4.70 -15.68
C ALA A 133 5.28 4.66 -16.35
N GLY A 134 6.21 3.82 -15.85
CA GLY A 134 7.51 3.59 -16.47
C GLY A 134 7.38 3.05 -17.89
N PHE A 135 6.57 2.01 -18.12
CA PHE A 135 6.37 1.46 -19.46
C PHE A 135 5.67 2.43 -20.41
N ARG A 136 4.69 3.19 -19.95
CA ARG A 136 3.94 4.13 -20.80
C ARG A 136 4.72 5.36 -21.20
N ALA A 137 5.67 5.81 -20.39
CA ALA A 137 6.37 7.07 -20.60
C ALA A 137 7.15 7.09 -21.92
N ALA A 138 7.80 5.99 -22.28
CA ALA A 138 8.56 5.86 -23.52
C ALA A 138 7.69 6.03 -24.79
N ALA A 139 6.52 5.39 -24.81
CA ALA A 139 5.58 5.48 -25.94
C ALA A 139 4.87 6.85 -26.01
N LEU A 140 4.65 7.51 -24.87
CA LEU A 140 3.98 8.82 -24.79
C LEU A 140 4.94 10.00 -24.93
N GLY A 141 6.26 9.77 -24.94
CA GLY A 141 7.27 10.83 -25.00
C GLY A 141 7.27 11.73 -23.74
N SER A 142 6.53 11.37 -22.68
CA SER A 142 6.37 12.20 -21.52
C SER A 142 6.07 11.39 -20.26
N THR A 143 6.91 11.57 -19.26
CA THR A 143 6.68 11.00 -17.91
C THR A 143 5.52 11.68 -17.20
N GLY A 144 5.24 12.93 -17.50
CA GLY A 144 4.08 13.67 -17.00
C GLY A 144 2.76 13.09 -17.53
N ALA A 145 2.67 12.95 -18.87
CA ALA A 145 1.51 12.36 -19.54
C ALA A 145 1.25 10.92 -19.08
N ALA A 146 2.31 10.12 -18.89
CA ALA A 146 2.19 8.77 -18.37
C ALA A 146 1.57 8.73 -16.97
N LYS A 147 2.02 9.59 -16.05
CA LYS A 147 1.44 9.69 -14.71
C LYS A 147 -0.02 10.18 -14.74
N GLU A 148 -0.30 11.21 -15.53
CA GLU A 148 -1.66 11.74 -15.63
C GLU A 148 -2.64 10.70 -16.16
N SER A 149 -2.25 9.90 -17.17
CA SER A 149 -3.08 8.83 -17.72
C SER A 149 -3.41 7.71 -16.73
N LEU A 150 -2.67 7.61 -15.62
CA LEU A 150 -2.84 6.60 -14.57
C LEU A 150 -3.25 7.21 -13.22
N LYS A 151 -3.66 8.48 -13.21
CA LYS A 151 -4.07 9.19 -12.00
C LYS A 151 -5.24 8.50 -11.27
N TRP A 152 -6.14 7.88 -12.03
CA TRP A 152 -7.24 7.07 -11.50
C TRP A 152 -6.77 5.90 -10.64
N LEU A 153 -5.56 5.37 -10.86
CA LEU A 153 -4.95 4.32 -10.04
C LEU A 153 -4.09 4.93 -8.93
N ALA A 154 -3.29 5.94 -9.25
CA ALA A 154 -2.36 6.57 -8.32
C ALA A 154 -3.05 7.20 -7.12
N MET A 155 -4.09 8.03 -7.36
CA MET A 155 -4.74 8.80 -6.29
C MET A 155 -5.47 7.92 -5.26
N PRO A 156 -6.35 6.98 -5.66
CA PRO A 156 -7.01 6.14 -4.67
C PRO A 156 -6.04 5.22 -3.94
N SER A 157 -5.01 4.70 -4.63
CA SER A 157 -4.03 3.81 -4.02
C SER A 157 -3.17 4.52 -2.97
N SER A 158 -2.58 5.67 -3.32
CA SER A 158 -1.79 6.46 -2.37
C SER A 158 -2.66 7.02 -1.24
N GLY A 159 -3.86 7.50 -1.55
CA GLY A 159 -4.84 7.98 -0.57
C GLY A 159 -5.20 6.90 0.45
N ALA A 160 -5.45 5.66 -0.01
CA ALA A 160 -5.77 4.54 0.88
C ALA A 160 -4.63 4.23 1.85
N VAL A 161 -3.37 4.20 1.38
CA VAL A 161 -2.19 4.00 2.26
C VAL A 161 -2.08 5.12 3.28
N VAL A 162 -2.19 6.38 2.85
CA VAL A 162 -2.04 7.54 3.75
C VAL A 162 -3.14 7.55 4.81
N VAL A 163 -4.40 7.39 4.41
CA VAL A 163 -5.54 7.38 5.35
C VAL A 163 -5.43 6.22 6.33
N ALA A 164 -5.09 5.02 5.85
CA ALA A 164 -4.91 3.85 6.73
C ALA A 164 -3.75 4.05 7.71
N THR A 165 -2.63 4.64 7.27
CA THR A 165 -1.49 4.94 8.14
C THR A 165 -1.85 5.99 9.20
N ILE A 166 -2.56 7.05 8.84
CA ILE A 166 -3.07 8.06 9.78
C ILE A 166 -4.00 7.38 10.81
N ALA A 167 -4.91 6.50 10.35
CA ALA A 167 -5.80 5.77 11.25
C ALA A 167 -5.03 4.93 12.27
N VAL A 168 -3.95 4.26 11.86
CA VAL A 168 -3.07 3.54 12.80
C VAL A 168 -2.44 4.50 13.81
N GLY A 169 -1.94 5.65 13.35
CA GLY A 169 -1.39 6.68 14.25
C GLY A 169 -2.40 7.16 15.29
N VAL A 170 -3.65 7.43 14.86
CA VAL A 170 -4.74 7.80 15.77
C VAL A 170 -5.03 6.69 16.78
N LEU A 171 -5.10 5.43 16.35
CA LEU A 171 -5.32 4.29 17.25
C LEU A 171 -4.22 4.17 18.31
N LEU A 172 -2.96 4.40 17.93
CA LEU A 172 -1.85 4.42 18.87
C LEU A 172 -2.00 5.53 19.91
N VAL A 173 -2.28 6.76 19.49
CA VAL A 173 -2.51 7.87 20.40
C VAL A 173 -3.64 7.55 21.38
N LEU A 174 -4.76 7.00 20.91
CA LEU A 174 -5.88 6.63 21.74
C LEU A 174 -5.55 5.49 22.71
N ALA A 175 -4.70 4.54 22.32
CA ALA A 175 -4.26 3.44 23.18
C ALA A 175 -3.39 3.92 24.35
N PHE A 176 -2.60 4.99 24.15
CA PHE A 176 -1.75 5.60 25.18
C PHE A 176 -2.46 6.71 25.98
N ALA A 177 -3.65 7.15 25.56
CA ALA A 177 -4.38 8.18 26.28
C ALA A 177 -4.77 7.67 27.68
N PRO A 178 -4.53 8.45 28.76
CA PRO A 178 -4.89 8.03 30.12
C PRO A 178 -6.40 7.80 30.19
N ARG A 179 -6.79 6.59 30.61
CA ARG A 179 -8.21 6.29 30.87
C ARG A 179 -8.63 7.12 32.05
N ARG A 180 -9.51 8.09 31.85
CA ARG A 180 -10.17 8.79 32.97
C ARG A 180 -10.98 7.74 33.75
N HIS A 181 -10.49 7.31 34.92
CA HIS A 181 -11.31 6.54 35.84
C HIS A 181 -12.54 7.39 36.17
N PRO A 182 -13.77 6.86 36.00
CA PRO A 182 -14.92 7.52 36.59
C PRO A 182 -14.67 7.57 38.11
N SER A 183 -14.63 8.79 38.66
CA SER A 183 -14.57 8.97 40.09
C SER A 183 -15.79 8.27 40.66
N THR A 184 -15.60 7.13 41.32
CA THR A 184 -16.61 6.53 42.17
C THR A 184 -16.85 7.53 43.28
N GLY A 185 -17.85 8.38 43.08
CA GLY A 185 -18.36 9.26 44.14
C GLY A 185 -18.69 8.38 45.36
N HIS A 186 -17.85 8.48 46.37
CA HIS A 186 -18.20 7.97 47.68
C HIS A 186 -19.50 8.66 48.10
N ALA A 187 -20.63 8.01 47.85
CA ALA A 187 -21.87 8.35 48.55
C ALA A 187 -21.63 8.07 50.01
N THR A 188 -21.26 9.10 50.75
CA THR A 188 -21.27 9.10 52.24
C THR A 188 -22.71 8.82 52.66
N ARG A 189 -22.94 7.59 53.06
CA ARG A 189 -24.19 7.18 53.70
C ARG A 189 -24.31 7.91 55.03
N PRO A 190 -25.33 8.75 55.29
CA PRO A 190 -25.49 9.38 56.58
C PRO A 190 -25.81 8.28 57.60
N LEU A 191 -25.00 8.21 58.65
CA LEU A 191 -25.30 7.39 59.85
C LEU A 191 -26.56 7.98 60.50
N LEU A 192 -27.68 7.28 60.37
CA LEU A 192 -28.87 7.55 61.14
C LEU A 192 -28.54 7.13 62.58
N THR A 193 -28.27 8.09 63.46
CA THR A 193 -28.27 7.94 64.89
C THR A 193 -29.71 7.72 65.38
N ALA A 194 -30.01 6.49 65.81
CA ALA A 194 -31.22 6.17 66.56
C ALA A 194 -31.04 6.62 68.00
N HIS A 195 -31.98 7.44 68.51
CA HIS A 195 -32.25 7.66 69.90
C HIS A 195 -33.37 6.73 70.36
#